data_cf6725f7af7702866a162b7223a8bb39
#
_entry.id   cf6725f7af7702866a162b7223a8bb39
#
_cell.length_a   1.000
_cell.length_b   1.000
_cell.length_c   1.000
_cell.angle_alpha   90.00
_cell.angle_beta   90.00
_cell.angle_gamma   90.00
#
_symmetry.space_group_name_H-M   'P 1'
#
loop_
_entity.id
_entity.type
_entity.pdbx_description
1 polymer ?
#
loop_
_entity_poly.entity_id
_entity_poly.type
_entity_poly.pdbx_seq_one_letter_code
_entity_poly.pdbx_strand_id
1 'polypeptide(L)'
;MKNTISRELEEAKKKMIEEVNFEGKTLAKLTRDNVAIVEAMIRNDSAYIHSTDVQAGPEYYRNGKVKYGGSSAYWMMQLKKRLKGDETSVQYSYKEIVQGAVEAVDRENSTHLNADGCGREEITARIVGFERHELLKCLKNPDYEEMKLIRVISEKTSAKVKARTNLSFASKFCHYACFYIYEGAKYQDNYSIYDKILKTVLPTYLKFYKIEEEYNLEDYADYRKAVDAIRSASGVEISRNGFDHLLWYYHKGRLYFFR
;
A
#
# COMPACT_ATOMS: atom_id res chain seq x y z
N MET A 1 -24.29 -12.23 3.06
CA MET A 1 -23.19 -11.26 2.93
C MET A 1 -23.61 -9.87 2.44
N LYS A 2 -24.31 -9.72 1.30
CA LYS A 2 -24.71 -8.38 0.80
C LYS A 2 -25.48 -7.51 1.80
N ASN A 3 -26.38 -8.09 2.60
CA ASN A 3 -27.17 -7.32 3.57
C ASN A 3 -26.38 -6.85 4.80
N THR A 4 -25.36 -7.58 5.21
CA THR A 4 -24.49 -7.20 6.34
C THR A 4 -23.59 -6.02 5.97
N ILE A 5 -23.00 -6.07 4.79
CA ILE A 5 -22.12 -4.99 4.26
C ILE A 5 -22.91 -3.68 4.10
N SER A 6 -24.15 -3.73 3.59
CA SER A 6 -25.00 -2.55 3.44
C SER A 6 -25.35 -1.91 4.80
N ARG A 7 -25.59 -2.71 5.84
CA ARG A 7 -25.88 -2.21 7.18
C ARG A 7 -24.68 -1.55 7.84
N GLU A 8 -23.49 -2.16 7.74
CA GLU A 8 -22.23 -1.57 8.26
C GLU A 8 -21.93 -0.22 7.60
N LEU A 9 -22.15 -0.10 6.28
CA LEU A 9 -21.97 1.16 5.57
C LEU A 9 -22.94 2.24 6.05
N GLU A 10 -24.23 1.92 6.24
CA GLU A 10 -25.22 2.87 6.74
C GLU A 10 -24.94 3.30 8.18
N GLU A 11 -24.42 2.39 9.01
CA GLU A 11 -23.98 2.71 10.36
C GLU A 11 -22.70 3.58 10.35
N ALA A 12 -21.76 3.31 9.45
CA ALA A 12 -20.55 4.11 9.29
C ALA A 12 -20.87 5.54 8.78
N LYS A 13 -21.79 5.68 7.83
CA LYS A 13 -22.24 7.00 7.33
C LYS A 13 -22.88 7.87 8.41
N LYS A 14 -23.49 7.27 9.43
CA LYS A 14 -24.09 7.99 10.56
C LYS A 14 -23.08 8.45 11.59
N LYS A 15 -21.91 7.82 11.63
CA LYS A 15 -20.84 8.19 12.56
C LYS A 15 -20.00 9.30 11.93
N MET A 16 -19.82 10.40 12.66
CA MET A 16 -18.89 11.46 12.26
C MET A 16 -17.48 11.07 12.67
N ILE A 17 -16.50 11.36 11.81
CA ILE A 17 -15.08 11.28 12.19
C ILE A 17 -14.83 12.26 13.34
N GLU A 18 -14.25 11.78 14.42
CA GLU A 18 -13.78 12.65 15.47
C GLU A 18 -12.60 13.50 14.99
N GLU A 19 -12.72 14.80 15.16
CA GLU A 19 -11.77 15.79 14.71
C GLU A 19 -11.17 16.58 15.86
N VAL A 20 -10.04 17.20 15.64
CA VAL A 20 -9.42 18.16 16.53
C VAL A 20 -8.87 19.32 15.74
N ASN A 21 -9.01 20.55 16.27
CA ASN A 21 -8.41 21.72 15.68
C ASN A 21 -7.02 21.97 16.30
N PHE A 22 -6.02 22.07 15.46
CA PHE A 22 -4.64 22.34 15.86
C PHE A 22 -3.98 23.31 14.89
N GLU A 23 -3.47 24.43 15.41
CA GLU A 23 -2.82 25.51 14.62
C GLU A 23 -3.63 25.93 13.38
N GLY A 24 -4.95 26.07 13.53
CA GLY A 24 -5.85 26.46 12.43
C GLY A 24 -6.14 25.37 11.40
N LYS A 25 -5.70 24.14 11.63
CA LYS A 25 -5.98 22.98 10.79
C LYS A 25 -6.90 22.01 11.54
N THR A 26 -7.83 21.40 10.80
CA THR A 26 -8.64 20.30 11.33
C THR A 26 -7.97 18.99 11.03
N LEU A 27 -7.77 18.16 12.05
CA LEU A 27 -7.11 16.84 11.97
C LEU A 27 -8.10 15.75 12.40
N ALA A 28 -8.06 14.60 11.73
CA ALA A 28 -8.73 13.41 12.24
C ALA A 28 -7.98 12.92 13.49
N LYS A 29 -8.69 12.67 14.58
CA LYS A 29 -8.10 11.99 15.73
C LYS A 29 -7.75 10.54 15.38
N LEU A 30 -6.61 10.08 15.89
CA LEU A 30 -6.24 8.68 15.77
C LEU A 30 -6.98 7.87 16.82
N THR A 31 -8.16 7.34 16.45
CA THR A 31 -8.99 6.49 17.32
C THR A 31 -9.34 5.20 16.58
N ARG A 32 -9.61 4.12 17.33
CA ARG A 32 -10.10 2.86 16.73
C ARG A 32 -11.41 3.06 15.99
N ASP A 33 -12.29 3.91 16.50
CA ASP A 33 -13.58 4.20 15.88
C ASP A 33 -13.41 4.92 14.53
N ASN A 34 -12.54 5.92 14.45
CA ASN A 34 -12.25 6.60 13.19
C ASN A 34 -11.67 5.64 12.15
N VAL A 35 -10.74 4.77 12.54
CA VAL A 35 -10.19 3.72 11.66
C VAL A 35 -11.30 2.78 11.20
N ALA A 36 -12.14 2.28 12.11
CA ALA A 36 -13.22 1.36 11.79
C ALA A 36 -14.24 1.98 10.81
N ILE A 37 -14.58 3.27 10.98
CA ILE A 37 -15.45 4.02 10.06
C ILE A 37 -14.84 4.04 8.65
N VAL A 38 -13.58 4.41 8.53
CA VAL A 38 -12.90 4.49 7.23
C VAL A 38 -12.77 3.12 6.58
N GLU A 39 -12.39 2.10 7.33
CA GLU A 39 -12.31 0.72 6.81
C GLU A 39 -13.65 0.17 6.34
N ALA A 40 -14.76 0.49 7.05
CA ALA A 40 -16.10 0.14 6.61
C ALA A 40 -16.47 0.86 5.29
N MET A 41 -16.07 2.12 5.13
CA MET A 41 -16.24 2.86 3.87
C MET A 41 -15.43 2.25 2.73
N ILE A 42 -14.16 1.90 2.96
CA ILE A 42 -13.29 1.27 1.97
C ILE A 42 -13.86 -0.06 1.48
N ARG A 43 -14.33 -0.91 2.39
CA ARG A 43 -14.96 -2.21 2.02
C ARG A 43 -16.18 -2.06 1.12
N ASN A 44 -16.79 -0.89 1.10
CA ASN A 44 -17.99 -0.61 0.30
C ASN A 44 -17.74 0.34 -0.88
N ASP A 45 -16.52 0.86 -1.03
CA ASP A 45 -16.15 1.70 -2.17
C ASP A 45 -15.80 0.82 -3.36
N SER A 46 -16.67 0.83 -4.39
CA SER A 46 -16.48 0.04 -5.60
C SER A 46 -15.19 0.37 -6.35
N ALA A 47 -14.65 1.58 -6.17
CA ALA A 47 -13.36 1.97 -6.76
C ALA A 47 -12.16 1.31 -6.06
N TYR A 48 -12.36 0.77 -4.87
CA TYR A 48 -11.33 0.13 -4.02
C TYR A 48 -11.66 -1.32 -3.67
N ILE A 49 -12.76 -1.88 -4.17
CA ILE A 49 -13.04 -3.30 -4.04
C ILE A 49 -12.04 -4.05 -4.90
N HIS A 50 -11.00 -4.57 -4.26
CA HIS A 50 -10.08 -5.51 -4.87
C HIS A 50 -10.75 -6.87 -4.92
N SER A 51 -11.51 -7.11 -5.99
CA SER A 51 -12.15 -8.40 -6.18
C SER A 51 -11.08 -9.46 -6.43
N THR A 52 -10.98 -10.42 -5.53
CA THR A 52 -10.21 -11.65 -5.76
C THR A 52 -10.87 -12.53 -6.83
N ASP A 53 -12.11 -12.24 -7.19
CA ASP A 53 -12.92 -12.98 -8.15
C ASP A 53 -12.74 -12.46 -9.59
N VAL A 54 -11.98 -11.39 -9.78
CA VAL A 54 -11.69 -10.89 -11.13
C VAL A 54 -10.82 -11.92 -11.84
N GLN A 55 -11.33 -12.42 -12.95
CA GLN A 55 -10.61 -13.33 -13.82
C GLN A 55 -9.30 -12.67 -14.25
N ALA A 56 -8.18 -13.27 -13.87
CA ALA A 56 -6.86 -12.79 -14.18
C ALA A 56 -6.23 -13.68 -15.25
N GLY A 57 -5.38 -13.09 -16.06
CA GLY A 57 -4.65 -13.81 -17.08
C GLY A 57 -3.89 -12.85 -17.99
N PRO A 58 -3.02 -13.36 -18.84
CA PRO A 58 -2.39 -12.54 -19.85
C PRO A 58 -3.44 -12.10 -20.87
N GLU A 59 -3.50 -10.80 -21.07
CA GLU A 59 -4.28 -10.16 -22.16
C GLU A 59 -3.31 -9.77 -23.27
N TYR A 60 -3.54 -10.28 -24.50
CA TYR A 60 -2.69 -9.96 -25.64
C TYR A 60 -3.21 -8.76 -26.39
N TYR A 61 -2.34 -7.76 -26.56
CA TYR A 61 -2.65 -6.58 -27.36
C TYR A 61 -2.27 -6.75 -28.82
N ARG A 62 -2.86 -5.94 -29.72
CA ARG A 62 -2.58 -5.95 -31.17
C ARG A 62 -1.10 -5.75 -31.53
N ASN A 63 -0.29 -5.18 -30.65
CA ASN A 63 1.14 -4.97 -30.85
C ASN A 63 2.02 -6.12 -30.30
N GLY A 64 1.42 -7.26 -29.95
CA GLY A 64 2.15 -8.41 -29.39
C GLY A 64 2.63 -8.23 -27.94
N LYS A 65 2.32 -7.12 -27.28
CA LYS A 65 2.62 -6.95 -25.86
C LYS A 65 1.61 -7.69 -25.00
N VAL A 66 2.11 -8.34 -23.96
CA VAL A 66 1.28 -9.00 -22.95
C VAL A 66 0.97 -7.99 -21.84
N LYS A 67 -0.28 -7.92 -21.44
CA LYS A 67 -0.73 -7.20 -20.26
C LYS A 67 -1.40 -8.20 -19.32
N TYR A 68 -1.13 -8.06 -18.05
CA TYR A 68 -1.72 -8.91 -17.03
C TYR A 68 -2.95 -8.22 -16.43
N GLY A 69 -4.12 -8.80 -16.65
CA GLY A 69 -5.37 -8.41 -16.00
C GLY A 69 -5.39 -8.83 -14.53
N GLY A 70 -6.48 -8.54 -13.84
CA GLY A 70 -6.66 -8.92 -12.43
C GLY A 70 -6.21 -7.85 -11.43
N SER A 71 -6.58 -8.06 -10.17
CA SER A 71 -6.29 -7.14 -9.05
C SER A 71 -4.93 -7.40 -8.41
N SER A 72 -4.44 -6.41 -7.64
CA SER A 72 -3.27 -6.59 -6.79
C SER A 72 -3.47 -7.74 -5.79
N ALA A 73 -4.68 -7.88 -5.23
CA ALA A 73 -5.05 -8.99 -4.36
C ALA A 73 -4.85 -10.34 -5.04
N TYR A 74 -5.37 -10.50 -6.26
CA TYR A 74 -5.21 -11.74 -7.03
C TYR A 74 -3.73 -12.10 -7.22
N TRP A 75 -2.94 -11.16 -7.74
CA TRP A 75 -1.53 -11.43 -8.04
C TRP A 75 -0.67 -11.63 -6.79
N MET A 76 -0.98 -10.92 -5.69
CA MET A 76 -0.30 -11.15 -4.41
C MET A 76 -0.65 -12.50 -3.80
N MET A 77 -1.87 -13.01 -4.03
CA MET A 77 -2.23 -14.39 -3.64
C MET A 77 -1.49 -15.44 -4.50
N GLN A 78 -1.29 -15.22 -5.80
CA GLN A 78 -0.44 -16.08 -6.64
C GLN A 78 1.02 -16.05 -6.14
N LEU A 79 1.53 -14.85 -5.80
CA LEU A 79 2.86 -14.69 -5.23
C LEU A 79 3.01 -15.43 -3.89
N LYS A 80 1.99 -15.34 -3.00
CA LYS A 80 1.94 -16.10 -1.74
C LYS A 80 2.09 -17.60 -1.97
N LYS A 81 1.31 -18.17 -2.90
CA LYS A 81 1.38 -19.59 -3.24
C LYS A 81 2.79 -19.96 -3.73
N ARG A 82 3.32 -19.20 -4.67
CA ARG A 82 4.65 -19.44 -5.23
C ARG A 82 5.75 -19.34 -4.17
N LEU A 83 5.70 -18.34 -3.31
CA LEU A 83 6.67 -18.17 -2.23
C LEU A 83 6.55 -19.21 -1.11
N LYS A 84 5.38 -19.81 -0.90
CA LYS A 84 5.16 -20.91 0.07
C LYS A 84 5.47 -22.29 -0.49
N GLY A 85 5.76 -22.44 -1.79
CA GLY A 85 6.11 -23.71 -2.42
C GLY A 85 4.92 -24.52 -2.90
N ASP A 86 3.75 -23.93 -2.99
CA ASP A 86 2.58 -24.55 -3.60
C ASP A 86 2.63 -24.35 -5.13
N GLU A 87 3.56 -25.08 -5.77
CA GLU A 87 3.80 -24.95 -7.22
C GLU A 87 2.70 -25.58 -8.05
N THR A 88 1.98 -26.55 -7.50
CA THR A 88 0.95 -27.33 -8.23
C THR A 88 -0.32 -26.52 -8.45
N SER A 89 -0.57 -25.50 -7.62
CA SER A 89 -1.75 -24.64 -7.72
C SER A 89 -1.51 -23.34 -8.48
N VAL A 90 -0.32 -23.15 -9.06
CA VAL A 90 0.07 -21.90 -9.74
C VAL A 90 0.27 -22.11 -11.23
N GLN A 91 -0.59 -21.48 -12.02
CA GLN A 91 -0.59 -21.57 -13.49
C GLN A 91 0.52 -20.77 -14.15
N TYR A 92 1.05 -19.73 -13.47
CA TYR A 92 1.98 -18.75 -14.02
C TYR A 92 3.40 -18.96 -13.51
N SER A 93 4.40 -18.64 -14.32
CA SER A 93 5.80 -18.56 -13.89
C SER A 93 6.00 -17.46 -12.84
N TYR A 94 7.08 -17.54 -12.06
CA TYR A 94 7.40 -16.52 -11.05
C TYR A 94 7.48 -15.11 -11.66
N LYS A 95 8.11 -14.99 -12.84
CA LYS A 95 8.21 -13.72 -13.55
C LYS A 95 6.85 -13.15 -13.94
N GLU A 96 5.95 -13.97 -14.45
CA GLU A 96 4.59 -13.54 -14.82
C GLU A 96 3.78 -13.11 -13.60
N ILE A 97 3.90 -13.82 -12.49
CA ILE A 97 3.24 -13.44 -11.22
C ILE A 97 3.74 -12.07 -10.74
N VAL A 98 5.05 -11.86 -10.73
CA VAL A 98 5.64 -10.58 -10.32
C VAL A 98 5.22 -9.47 -11.28
N GLN A 99 5.25 -9.71 -12.58
CA GLN A 99 4.80 -8.73 -13.57
C GLN A 99 3.33 -8.37 -13.39
N GLY A 100 2.46 -9.37 -13.20
CA GLY A 100 1.05 -9.14 -12.91
C GLY A 100 0.84 -8.31 -11.64
N ALA A 101 1.59 -8.61 -10.58
CA ALA A 101 1.56 -7.84 -9.33
C ALA A 101 2.03 -6.39 -9.53
N VAL A 102 3.12 -6.17 -10.26
CA VAL A 102 3.63 -4.83 -10.59
C VAL A 102 2.60 -4.04 -11.39
N GLU A 103 2.03 -4.62 -12.44
CA GLU A 103 1.02 -3.94 -13.27
C GLU A 103 -0.26 -3.63 -12.50
N ALA A 104 -0.72 -4.54 -11.64
CA ALA A 104 -1.91 -4.34 -10.85
C ALA A 104 -1.71 -3.23 -9.81
N VAL A 105 -0.62 -3.26 -9.04
CA VAL A 105 -0.30 -2.24 -8.04
C VAL A 105 -0.13 -0.86 -8.70
N ASP A 106 0.56 -0.78 -9.84
CA ASP A 106 0.73 0.49 -10.56
C ASP A 106 -0.61 1.05 -11.05
N ARG A 107 -1.46 0.21 -11.65
CA ARG A 107 -2.76 0.60 -12.16
C ARG A 107 -3.72 1.07 -11.06
N GLU A 108 -3.85 0.29 -10.00
CA GLU A 108 -4.79 0.56 -8.90
C GLU A 108 -4.39 1.79 -8.07
N ASN A 109 -3.10 2.06 -7.98
CA ASN A 109 -2.58 3.16 -7.18
C ASN A 109 -2.07 4.36 -7.99
N SER A 110 -2.23 4.34 -9.31
CA SER A 110 -1.82 5.43 -10.20
C SER A 110 -0.37 5.88 -9.95
N THR A 111 0.56 4.93 -9.81
CA THR A 111 1.97 5.24 -9.53
C THR A 111 2.74 5.65 -10.78
N HIS A 112 2.12 5.45 -11.97
CA HIS A 112 2.60 5.93 -13.27
C HIS A 112 4.01 5.44 -13.65
N LEU A 113 4.33 4.18 -13.38
CA LEU A 113 5.64 3.60 -13.70
C LEU A 113 6.01 3.67 -15.18
N ASN A 114 5.01 3.59 -16.05
CA ASN A 114 5.21 3.64 -17.50
C ASN A 114 5.09 5.04 -18.09
N ALA A 115 4.85 6.08 -17.28
CA ALA A 115 4.79 7.45 -17.81
C ALA A 115 6.07 7.86 -18.52
N ASP A 116 7.20 7.27 -18.14
CA ASP A 116 8.54 7.57 -18.62
C ASP A 116 9.16 6.41 -19.45
N GLY A 117 8.38 5.39 -19.87
CA GLY A 117 8.89 4.27 -20.69
C GLY A 117 8.69 2.88 -20.08
N CYS A 118 9.77 2.12 -19.90
CA CYS A 118 9.74 0.70 -19.49
C CYS A 118 9.79 0.44 -17.97
N GLY A 119 9.31 1.37 -17.16
CA GLY A 119 9.41 1.29 -15.70
C GLY A 119 8.84 0.02 -15.08
N ARG A 120 7.71 -0.51 -15.58
CA ARG A 120 7.15 -1.78 -15.08
C ARG A 120 8.07 -2.97 -15.35
N GLU A 121 8.69 -3.03 -16.52
CA GLU A 121 9.60 -4.10 -16.91
C GLU A 121 10.86 -4.09 -16.04
N GLU A 122 11.45 -2.91 -15.83
CA GLU A 122 12.63 -2.75 -14.97
C GLU A 122 12.34 -3.10 -13.52
N ILE A 123 11.22 -2.62 -12.97
CA ILE A 123 10.81 -2.97 -11.60
C ILE A 123 10.54 -4.47 -11.47
N THR A 124 9.88 -5.08 -12.46
CA THR A 124 9.66 -6.53 -12.49
C THR A 124 10.99 -7.27 -12.46
N ALA A 125 11.95 -6.89 -13.30
CA ALA A 125 13.27 -7.52 -13.33
C ALA A 125 14.01 -7.43 -12.00
N ARG A 126 13.92 -6.27 -11.31
CA ARG A 126 14.53 -6.08 -9.99
C ARG A 126 13.92 -7.00 -8.93
N ILE A 127 12.59 -7.12 -8.91
CA ILE A 127 11.90 -7.99 -7.94
C ILE A 127 12.21 -9.47 -8.23
N VAL A 128 12.21 -9.86 -9.50
CA VAL A 128 12.54 -11.24 -9.93
C VAL A 128 13.99 -11.60 -9.61
N GLY A 129 14.88 -10.60 -9.53
CA GLY A 129 16.27 -10.80 -9.12
C GLY A 129 16.47 -11.21 -7.66
N PHE A 130 15.45 -11.06 -6.80
CA PHE A 130 15.51 -11.58 -5.44
C PHE A 130 15.29 -13.09 -5.42
N GLU A 131 16.19 -13.81 -4.78
CA GLU A 131 15.97 -15.19 -4.38
C GLU A 131 14.70 -15.29 -3.50
N ARG A 132 13.94 -16.38 -3.64
CA ARG A 132 12.69 -16.60 -2.89
C ARG A 132 12.86 -16.39 -1.37
N HIS A 133 13.89 -16.99 -0.79
CA HIS A 133 14.16 -16.88 0.65
C HIS A 133 14.54 -15.45 1.05
N GLU A 134 15.26 -14.74 0.19
CA GLU A 134 15.67 -13.36 0.41
C GLU A 134 14.47 -12.41 0.36
N LEU A 135 13.59 -12.54 -0.63
CA LEU A 135 12.37 -11.77 -0.71
C LEU A 135 11.50 -11.95 0.55
N LEU A 136 11.32 -13.21 1.00
CA LEU A 136 10.59 -13.50 2.22
C LEU A 136 11.27 -12.90 3.46
N LYS A 137 12.60 -12.89 3.52
CA LYS A 137 13.37 -12.28 4.62
C LYS A 137 13.17 -10.76 4.65
N CYS A 138 13.26 -10.10 3.50
CA CYS A 138 13.00 -8.66 3.39
C CYS A 138 11.57 -8.30 3.81
N LEU A 139 10.57 -9.07 3.37
CA LEU A 139 9.17 -8.82 3.74
C LEU A 139 8.92 -9.01 5.26
N LYS A 140 9.58 -9.99 5.90
CA LYS A 140 9.47 -10.22 7.35
C LYS A 140 10.27 -9.22 8.17
N ASN A 141 11.37 -8.73 7.65
CA ASN A 141 12.25 -7.78 8.31
C ASN A 141 12.52 -6.60 7.35
N PRO A 142 11.71 -5.54 7.39
CA PRO A 142 11.89 -4.38 6.52
C PRO A 142 13.26 -3.73 6.63
N ASP A 143 13.87 -3.77 7.82
CA ASP A 143 15.17 -3.14 8.10
C ASP A 143 16.38 -3.98 7.60
N TYR A 144 16.09 -5.19 7.06
CA TYR A 144 17.14 -6.07 6.54
C TYR A 144 17.98 -5.37 5.45
N GLU A 145 19.31 -5.36 5.66
CA GLU A 145 20.28 -4.68 4.78
C GLU A 145 19.84 -3.25 4.42
N GLU A 146 19.51 -2.45 5.44
CA GLU A 146 19.13 -1.04 5.26
C GLU A 146 17.96 -0.88 4.28
N MET A 147 16.89 -1.63 4.53
CA MET A 147 15.68 -1.62 3.70
C MET A 147 15.91 -2.05 2.25
N LYS A 148 16.74 -3.05 2.04
CA LYS A 148 17.15 -3.54 0.71
C LYS A 148 16.01 -3.63 -0.29
N LEU A 149 14.85 -4.20 0.09
CA LEU A 149 13.72 -4.39 -0.84
C LEU A 149 13.16 -3.05 -1.33
N ILE A 150 12.89 -2.12 -0.40
CA ILE A 150 12.42 -0.77 -0.75
C ILE A 150 13.46 -0.06 -1.62
N ARG A 151 14.74 -0.09 -1.23
CA ARG A 151 15.82 0.57 -1.94
C ARG A 151 15.91 0.09 -3.39
N VAL A 152 15.99 -1.22 -3.60
CA VAL A 152 16.11 -1.82 -4.95
C VAL A 152 14.89 -1.53 -5.83
N ILE A 153 13.66 -1.64 -5.28
CA ILE A 153 12.45 -1.36 -6.05
C ILE A 153 12.31 0.13 -6.34
N SER A 154 12.70 1.01 -5.40
CA SER A 154 12.54 2.45 -5.55
C SER A 154 13.60 3.15 -6.40
N GLU A 155 14.66 2.46 -6.79
CA GLU A 155 15.68 3.02 -7.67
C GLU A 155 15.07 3.61 -8.95
N LYS A 156 15.71 4.66 -9.46
CA LYS A 156 15.29 5.31 -10.70
C LYS A 156 15.29 4.31 -11.85
N THR A 157 14.25 4.35 -12.66
CA THR A 157 14.18 3.60 -13.91
C THR A 157 14.88 4.38 -15.03
N SER A 158 15.19 3.73 -16.15
CA SER A 158 15.84 4.34 -17.31
C SER A 158 14.88 5.25 -18.09
N ALA A 159 14.39 6.29 -17.42
CA ALA A 159 13.44 7.24 -18.00
C ALA A 159 14.14 8.22 -18.95
N LYS A 160 13.50 8.53 -20.07
CA LYS A 160 13.98 9.54 -21.03
C LYS A 160 13.87 10.97 -20.48
N VAL A 161 13.03 11.20 -19.49
CA VAL A 161 12.72 12.52 -18.89
C VAL A 161 12.81 12.39 -17.37
N LYS A 162 13.46 13.33 -16.69
CA LYS A 162 13.63 13.47 -15.23
C LYS A 162 13.43 12.18 -14.41
N ALA A 163 14.48 11.39 -14.30
CA ALA A 163 14.52 10.20 -13.47
C ALA A 163 14.08 10.51 -12.02
N ARG A 164 12.92 10.00 -11.62
CA ARG A 164 12.38 10.10 -10.25
C ARG A 164 12.52 8.77 -9.53
N THR A 165 12.56 8.82 -8.22
CA THR A 165 12.49 7.60 -7.42
C THR A 165 11.07 7.01 -7.47
N ASN A 166 10.98 5.69 -7.44
CA ASN A 166 9.71 4.97 -7.44
C ASN A 166 9.25 4.60 -6.01
N LEU A 167 9.59 5.43 -5.02
CA LEU A 167 9.36 5.13 -3.60
C LEU A 167 7.88 4.88 -3.27
N SER A 168 6.98 5.68 -3.86
CA SER A 168 5.53 5.48 -3.70
C SER A 168 5.06 4.11 -4.23
N PHE A 169 5.62 3.64 -5.34
CA PHE A 169 5.33 2.30 -5.84
C PHE A 169 5.94 1.23 -4.94
N ALA A 170 7.23 1.37 -4.60
CA ALA A 170 7.97 0.39 -3.79
C ALA A 170 7.27 0.12 -2.45
N SER A 171 6.85 1.18 -1.75
CA SER A 171 6.15 1.05 -0.48
C SER A 171 4.81 0.33 -0.62
N LYS A 172 4.03 0.65 -1.66
CA LYS A 172 2.74 0.00 -1.93
C LYS A 172 2.91 -1.47 -2.30
N PHE A 173 3.88 -1.79 -3.16
CA PHE A 173 4.18 -3.18 -3.49
C PHE A 173 4.54 -3.99 -2.24
N CYS A 174 5.47 -3.49 -1.42
CA CYS A 174 5.88 -4.17 -0.18
C CYS A 174 4.72 -4.28 0.82
N HIS A 175 3.91 -3.23 0.96
CA HIS A 175 2.72 -3.23 1.80
C HIS A 175 1.73 -4.31 1.37
N TYR A 176 1.31 -4.33 0.10
CA TYR A 176 0.37 -5.35 -0.40
C TYR A 176 0.97 -6.77 -0.34
N ALA A 177 2.26 -6.93 -0.64
CA ALA A 177 2.92 -8.22 -0.50
C ALA A 177 2.83 -8.72 0.95
N CYS A 178 3.16 -7.89 1.95
CA CYS A 178 3.03 -8.25 3.36
C CYS A 178 1.57 -8.51 3.74
N PHE A 179 0.65 -7.64 3.32
CA PHE A 179 -0.76 -7.72 3.68
C PHE A 179 -1.38 -9.05 3.26
N TYR A 180 -1.14 -9.51 2.04
CA TYR A 180 -1.71 -10.75 1.54
C TYR A 180 -0.90 -12.00 1.87
N ILE A 181 0.45 -11.94 1.84
CA ILE A 181 1.29 -13.11 2.12
C ILE A 181 1.22 -13.50 3.59
N TYR A 182 1.18 -12.53 4.49
CA TYR A 182 1.20 -12.73 5.94
C TYR A 182 -0.14 -12.41 6.62
N GLU A 183 -1.24 -12.56 5.89
CA GLU A 183 -2.59 -12.36 6.42
C GLU A 183 -2.80 -13.03 7.79
N GLY A 184 -3.23 -12.25 8.77
CA GLY A 184 -3.42 -12.68 10.15
C GLY A 184 -2.13 -12.87 10.98
N ALA A 185 -0.95 -12.66 10.40
CA ALA A 185 0.33 -12.77 11.09
C ALA A 185 0.92 -11.39 11.43
N LYS A 186 1.82 -11.35 12.43
CA LYS A 186 2.49 -10.11 12.88
C LYS A 186 3.23 -9.33 11.78
N TYR A 187 3.57 -9.99 10.67
CA TYR A 187 4.30 -9.38 9.55
C TYR A 187 3.38 -8.69 8.54
N GLN A 188 2.07 -8.85 8.67
CA GLN A 188 1.09 -8.29 7.73
C GLN A 188 1.20 -6.77 7.60
N ASP A 189 1.57 -6.09 8.67
CA ASP A 189 1.61 -4.63 8.80
C ASP A 189 3.06 -4.06 8.79
N ASN A 190 4.01 -4.76 8.17
CA ASN A 190 5.43 -4.40 8.25
C ASN A 190 5.80 -3.12 7.48
N TYR A 191 5.06 -2.77 6.42
CA TYR A 191 5.37 -1.64 5.56
C TYR A 191 4.26 -0.59 5.59
N SER A 192 4.62 0.67 5.81
CA SER A 192 3.73 1.83 5.63
C SER A 192 3.67 2.25 4.16
N ILE A 193 2.51 2.73 3.71
CA ILE A 193 2.36 3.28 2.37
C ILE A 193 2.96 4.69 2.34
N TYR A 194 3.99 4.89 1.51
CA TYR A 194 4.55 6.22 1.25
C TYR A 194 3.66 6.95 0.22
N ASP A 195 2.94 7.93 0.69
CA ASP A 195 2.02 8.73 -0.13
C ASP A 195 2.28 10.24 0.06
N LYS A 196 2.09 11.00 -1.02
CA LYS A 196 2.29 12.46 -0.98
C LYS A 196 1.38 13.15 0.04
N ILE A 197 0.13 12.68 0.19
CA ILE A 197 -0.83 13.27 1.13
C ILE A 197 -0.33 13.04 2.56
N LEU A 198 -0.01 11.80 2.90
CA LEU A 198 0.51 11.46 4.22
C LEU A 198 1.79 12.25 4.52
N LYS A 199 2.74 12.28 3.59
CA LYS A 199 3.98 13.07 3.74
C LYS A 199 3.70 14.55 4.05
N THR A 200 2.66 15.12 3.44
CA THR A 200 2.30 16.52 3.65
C THR A 200 1.67 16.76 5.04
N VAL A 201 0.92 15.80 5.57
CA VAL A 201 0.18 15.97 6.83
C VAL A 201 0.96 15.50 8.06
N LEU A 202 1.87 14.55 7.91
CA LEU A 202 2.66 13.99 9.01
C LEU A 202 3.35 15.06 9.88
N PRO A 203 3.98 16.14 9.34
CA PRO A 203 4.59 17.17 10.16
C PRO A 203 3.60 17.85 11.12
N THR A 204 2.33 17.98 10.72
CA THR A 204 1.31 18.55 11.59
C THR A 204 0.93 17.58 12.72
N TYR A 205 0.85 16.29 12.42
CA TYR A 205 0.60 15.25 13.45
C TYR A 205 1.77 15.09 14.41
N LEU A 206 3.04 15.17 13.94
CA LEU A 206 4.22 15.14 14.78
C LEU A 206 4.17 16.27 15.82
N LYS A 207 3.86 17.50 15.38
CA LYS A 207 3.68 18.65 16.29
C LYS A 207 2.49 18.47 17.25
N PHE A 208 1.35 18.00 16.73
CA PHE A 208 0.16 17.77 17.55
C PHE A 208 0.42 16.80 18.71
N TYR A 209 1.17 15.72 18.44
CA TYR A 209 1.56 14.74 19.45
C TYR A 209 2.83 15.12 20.22
N LYS A 210 3.38 16.33 20.01
CA LYS A 210 4.60 16.84 20.69
C LYS A 210 5.81 15.93 20.52
N ILE A 211 5.98 15.37 19.33
CA ILE A 211 7.15 14.55 18.97
C ILE A 211 8.24 15.51 18.52
N GLU A 212 9.33 15.57 19.31
CA GLU A 212 10.45 16.52 19.08
C GLU A 212 11.50 15.96 18.12
N GLU A 213 11.48 14.65 17.86
CA GLU A 213 12.42 14.00 16.94
C GLU A 213 12.17 14.50 15.51
N GLU A 214 13.25 14.86 14.81
CA GLU A 214 13.21 15.27 13.41
C GLU A 214 13.33 14.06 12.48
N TYR A 215 12.50 14.00 11.45
CA TYR A 215 12.48 12.93 10.46
C TYR A 215 12.63 13.49 9.05
N ASN A 216 13.53 12.90 8.26
CA ASN A 216 13.61 13.17 6.83
C ASN A 216 12.51 12.38 6.10
N LEU A 217 11.35 13.00 5.89
CA LEU A 217 10.22 12.35 5.23
C LEU A 217 10.44 12.03 3.73
N GLU A 218 11.59 12.38 3.14
CA GLU A 218 12.00 11.90 1.81
C GLU A 218 12.73 10.56 1.89
N ASP A 219 13.23 10.17 3.06
CA ASP A 219 13.78 8.86 3.36
C ASP A 219 12.70 7.93 3.89
N TYR A 220 12.61 6.70 3.37
CA TYR A 220 11.56 5.78 3.75
C TYR A 220 11.70 5.24 5.18
N ALA A 221 12.93 5.05 5.66
CA ALA A 221 13.17 4.58 7.01
C ALA A 221 12.68 5.61 8.04
N ASP A 222 13.01 6.86 7.82
CA ASP A 222 12.58 7.96 8.68
C ASP A 222 11.08 8.23 8.54
N TYR A 223 10.52 8.16 7.33
CA TYR A 223 9.07 8.22 7.12
C TYR A 223 8.33 7.15 7.94
N ARG A 224 8.81 5.90 7.89
CA ARG A 224 8.22 4.79 8.65
C ARG A 224 8.34 4.99 10.15
N LYS A 225 9.49 5.49 10.64
CA LYS A 225 9.68 5.85 12.05
C LYS A 225 8.72 6.96 12.49
N ALA A 226 8.55 8.00 11.66
CA ALA A 226 7.59 9.08 11.93
C ALA A 226 6.16 8.56 12.08
N VAL A 227 5.72 7.65 11.18
CA VAL A 227 4.42 6.97 11.27
C VAL A 227 4.31 6.21 12.59
N ASP A 228 5.33 5.43 12.96
CA ASP A 228 5.33 4.64 14.19
C ASP A 228 5.35 5.51 15.45
N ALA A 229 6.10 6.61 15.44
CA ALA A 229 6.14 7.57 16.54
C ALA A 229 4.76 8.22 16.79
N ILE A 230 4.08 8.64 15.73
CA ILE A 230 2.73 9.21 15.83
C ILE A 230 1.73 8.16 16.34
N ARG A 231 1.77 6.93 15.81
CA ARG A 231 0.91 5.84 16.26
C ARG A 231 1.13 5.53 17.74
N SER A 232 2.37 5.45 18.17
CA SER A 232 2.75 5.23 19.57
C SER A 232 2.28 6.37 20.48
N ALA A 233 2.51 7.61 20.08
CA ALA A 233 2.12 8.79 20.85
C ALA A 233 0.60 8.98 20.93
N SER A 234 -0.16 8.45 20.00
CA SER A 234 -1.63 8.47 20.06
C SER A 234 -2.18 7.66 21.24
N GLY A 235 -1.41 6.73 21.81
CA GLY A 235 -1.85 5.81 22.85
C GLY A 235 -2.90 4.80 22.41
N VAL A 236 -3.20 4.73 21.12
CA VAL A 236 -4.21 3.84 20.54
C VAL A 236 -3.53 2.78 19.69
N GLU A 237 -3.87 1.51 19.91
CA GLU A 237 -3.38 0.43 19.07
C GLU A 237 -4.06 0.48 17.70
N ILE A 238 -3.36 1.06 16.72
CA ILE A 238 -3.78 1.20 15.33
C ILE A 238 -2.69 0.56 14.44
N SER A 239 -3.10 -0.27 13.47
CA SER A 239 -2.18 -0.81 12.47
C SER A 239 -1.63 0.30 11.55
N ARG A 240 -0.48 0.08 10.88
CA ARG A 240 0.01 1.02 9.85
C ARG A 240 -1.01 1.14 8.72
N ASN A 241 -1.62 0.03 8.31
CA ASN A 241 -2.68 0.04 7.31
C ASN A 241 -3.88 0.90 7.73
N GLY A 242 -4.35 0.74 8.96
CA GLY A 242 -5.47 1.55 9.49
C GLY A 242 -5.10 3.04 9.61
N PHE A 243 -3.87 3.35 10.02
CA PHE A 243 -3.33 4.70 10.05
C PHE A 243 -3.27 5.33 8.64
N ASP A 244 -2.69 4.61 7.67
CA ASP A 244 -2.57 5.06 6.29
C ASP A 244 -3.95 5.31 5.67
N HIS A 245 -4.91 4.39 5.85
CA HIS A 245 -6.27 4.52 5.37
C HIS A 245 -6.97 5.74 5.97
N LEU A 246 -6.94 5.88 7.31
CA LEU A 246 -7.60 7.00 7.99
C LEU A 246 -7.09 8.34 7.47
N LEU A 247 -5.78 8.55 7.49
CA LEU A 247 -5.21 9.83 7.10
C LEU A 247 -5.37 10.11 5.60
N TRP A 248 -5.19 9.10 4.75
CA TRP A 248 -5.33 9.28 3.31
C TRP A 248 -6.76 9.64 2.91
N TYR A 249 -7.75 8.88 3.39
CA TYR A 249 -9.16 9.14 3.05
C TYR A 249 -9.63 10.47 3.61
N TYR A 250 -9.27 10.78 4.86
CA TYR A 250 -9.64 12.03 5.50
C TYR A 250 -9.05 13.24 4.77
N HIS A 251 -7.74 13.30 4.61
CA HIS A 251 -7.06 14.46 4.03
C HIS A 251 -7.20 14.56 2.51
N LYS A 252 -7.53 13.47 1.82
CA LYS A 252 -7.91 13.53 0.39
C LYS A 252 -9.34 14.01 0.16
N GLY A 253 -10.12 14.20 1.21
CA GLY A 253 -11.52 14.61 1.12
C GLY A 253 -12.46 13.50 0.60
N ARG A 254 -12.00 12.23 0.54
CA ARG A 254 -12.80 11.11 0.05
C ARG A 254 -13.99 10.81 0.96
N LEU A 255 -13.91 11.11 2.24
CA LEU A 255 -15.00 10.90 3.19
C LEU A 255 -16.25 11.75 2.89
N TYR A 256 -16.10 12.83 2.16
CA TYR A 256 -17.24 13.67 1.76
C TYR A 256 -18.11 13.05 0.67
N PHE A 257 -17.63 12.09 -0.09
CA PHE A 257 -18.41 11.39 -1.10
C PHE A 257 -19.39 10.37 -0.52
N PHE A 258 -19.27 10.08 0.77
CA PHE A 258 -20.14 9.15 1.49
C PHE A 258 -21.17 9.85 2.41
N ARG A 259 -21.18 11.20 2.39
CA ARG A 259 -22.15 12.01 3.16
C ARG A 259 -23.45 12.24 2.42
#